data_bd4d21bdd98bf66948ca289cd111b464
#
_entry.id   bd4d21bdd98bf66948ca289cd111b464
#
_cell.length_a   1.000
_cell.length_b   1.000
_cell.length_c   1.000
_cell.angle_alpha   90.00
_cell.angle_beta   90.00
_cell.angle_gamma   90.00
#
_symmetry.space_group_name_H-M   'P 1'
#
loop_
_entity.id
_entity.type
_entity.pdbx_description
1 polymer ?
#
loop_
_entity_poly.entity_id
_entity_poly.type
_entity_poly.pdbx_seq_one_letter_code
_entity_poly.pdbx_strand_id
1 'polypeptide(L)'
;KVSQHPEVVAAAPFVAQQALLARGEDMRGALVRGIEPELEAKVSDFTLQLPPKVRASLQAGSFNVVLGGELALAMGVQVGDRITLISPGGQVTPAGVLPRLKQLTVSGIFDSGHYEYDATLALMHLEDAQRIFRVEAPSGIRLKIQHINDARSVAYELSALLGGEVIVRDWTRQNRTWFAAVQVEKRMMFIILTL
;
A
#
# COMPACT_ATOMS: atom_id res chain seq x y z
N LYS A 1 -17.06 2.12 13.85
CA LYS A 1 -18.23 2.16 12.96
C LYS A 1 -18.06 1.21 11.76
N VAL A 2 -16.96 1.33 11.00
CA VAL A 2 -16.73 0.52 9.77
C VAL A 2 -16.61 -0.97 10.07
N SER A 3 -15.93 -1.35 11.15
CA SER A 3 -15.76 -2.75 11.58
C SER A 3 -17.03 -3.41 12.14
N GLN A 4 -18.12 -2.65 12.24
CA GLN A 4 -19.42 -3.17 12.72
C GLN A 4 -20.34 -3.56 11.56
N HIS A 5 -19.92 -3.31 10.31
CA HIS A 5 -20.70 -3.72 9.16
C HIS A 5 -20.60 -5.23 8.97
N PRO A 6 -21.74 -5.96 8.79
CA PRO A 6 -21.78 -7.42 8.76
C PRO A 6 -20.89 -8.05 7.67
N GLU A 7 -20.74 -7.39 6.55
CA GLU A 7 -19.89 -7.86 5.44
C GLU A 7 -18.39 -7.60 5.64
N VAL A 8 -18.00 -6.81 6.65
CA VAL A 8 -16.58 -6.49 6.90
C VAL A 8 -15.95 -7.55 7.79
N VAL A 9 -15.05 -8.34 7.24
CA VAL A 9 -14.32 -9.41 7.93
C VAL A 9 -13.11 -8.88 8.68
N ALA A 10 -12.38 -7.94 8.08
CA ALA A 10 -11.19 -7.36 8.68
C ALA A 10 -10.97 -5.92 8.20
N ALA A 11 -10.26 -5.15 9.00
CA ALA A 11 -9.90 -3.76 8.72
C ALA A 11 -8.45 -3.50 9.14
N ALA A 12 -7.69 -2.82 8.30
CA ALA A 12 -6.31 -2.43 8.57
C ALA A 12 -6.08 -0.95 8.19
N PRO A 13 -5.58 -0.12 9.12
CA PRO A 13 -5.18 1.24 8.80
C PRO A 13 -3.87 1.23 8.00
N PHE A 14 -3.69 2.22 7.14
CA PHE A 14 -2.44 2.42 6.41
C PHE A 14 -2.13 3.90 6.21
N VAL A 15 -0.85 4.20 6.07
CA VAL A 15 -0.36 5.47 5.55
C VAL A 15 0.26 5.19 4.18
N ALA A 16 -0.09 5.98 3.17
CA ALA A 16 0.50 5.86 1.83
C ALA A 16 0.99 7.23 1.36
N GLN A 17 2.28 7.33 1.10
CA GLN A 17 2.94 8.56 0.66
C GLN A 17 4.00 8.26 -0.40
N GLN A 18 4.13 9.14 -1.38
CA GLN A 18 5.22 9.07 -2.34
C GLN A 18 6.48 9.68 -1.71
N ALA A 19 7.60 8.99 -1.92
CA ALA A 19 8.90 9.46 -1.47
C ALA A 19 9.99 9.03 -2.48
N LEU A 20 11.18 9.60 -2.34
CA LEU A 20 12.35 9.10 -3.04
C LEU A 20 13.15 8.22 -2.08
N LEU A 21 13.61 7.09 -2.59
CA LEU A 21 14.56 6.23 -1.90
C LEU A 21 15.92 6.40 -2.59
N ALA A 22 16.95 6.65 -1.80
CA ALA A 22 18.30 6.91 -2.30
C ALA A 22 19.33 5.94 -1.69
N ARG A 23 20.25 5.49 -2.53
CA ARG A 23 21.48 4.77 -2.15
C ARG A 23 22.66 5.35 -2.91
N GLY A 24 23.52 6.11 -2.21
CA GLY A 24 24.57 6.87 -2.90
C GLY A 24 23.98 7.90 -3.85
N GLU A 25 24.35 7.80 -5.14
CA GLU A 25 23.86 8.69 -6.21
C GLU A 25 22.56 8.19 -6.85
N ASP A 26 22.21 6.92 -6.65
CA ASP A 26 20.99 6.34 -7.21
C ASP A 26 19.77 6.75 -6.41
N MET A 27 18.76 7.28 -7.12
CA MET A 27 17.46 7.65 -6.52
C MET A 27 16.31 7.06 -7.31
N ARG A 28 15.31 6.53 -6.60
CA ARG A 28 14.07 5.98 -7.18
C ARG A 28 12.85 6.49 -6.45
N GLY A 29 11.83 6.82 -7.23
CA GLY A 29 10.50 7.11 -6.66
C GLY A 29 9.85 5.84 -6.14
N ALA A 30 9.28 5.90 -4.95
CA ALA A 30 8.57 4.79 -4.34
C ALA A 30 7.28 5.24 -3.67
N LEU A 31 6.29 4.36 -3.68
CA LEU A 31 5.11 4.45 -2.85
C LEU A 31 5.42 3.79 -1.51
N VAL A 32 5.69 4.61 -0.49
CA VAL A 32 5.93 4.12 0.86
C VAL A 32 4.58 3.88 1.53
N ARG A 33 4.35 2.64 1.94
CA ARG A 33 3.15 2.23 2.66
C ARG A 33 3.50 1.81 4.08
N GLY A 34 3.05 2.61 5.05
CA GLY A 34 3.06 2.26 6.46
C GLY A 34 1.88 1.36 6.79
N ILE A 35 2.13 0.19 7.35
CA ILE A 35 1.13 -0.82 7.68
C ILE A 35 1.30 -1.29 9.11
N GLU A 36 0.22 -1.79 9.67
CA GLU A 36 0.25 -2.61 10.89
C GLU A 36 0.34 -4.08 10.45
N PRO A 37 1.50 -4.76 10.54
CA PRO A 37 1.74 -6.04 9.85
C PRO A 37 0.72 -7.13 10.18
N GLU A 38 0.30 -7.21 11.44
CA GLU A 38 -0.66 -8.22 11.89
C GLU A 38 -2.10 -7.94 11.44
N LEU A 39 -2.48 -6.68 11.31
CA LEU A 39 -3.79 -6.29 10.79
C LEU A 39 -3.80 -6.37 9.27
N GLU A 40 -2.74 -5.92 8.62
CA GLU A 40 -2.62 -5.96 7.16
C GLU A 40 -2.63 -7.40 6.62
N ALA A 41 -2.03 -8.35 7.33
CA ALA A 41 -2.07 -9.77 6.97
C ALA A 41 -3.49 -10.36 6.97
N LYS A 42 -4.43 -9.77 7.71
CA LYS A 42 -5.85 -10.19 7.71
C LYS A 42 -6.62 -9.68 6.51
N VAL A 43 -6.21 -8.55 5.92
CA VAL A 43 -6.90 -7.91 4.80
C VAL A 43 -6.20 -8.11 3.45
N SER A 44 -4.91 -8.45 3.46
CA SER A 44 -4.08 -8.59 2.25
C SER A 44 -3.42 -9.96 2.21
N ASP A 45 -3.82 -10.77 1.25
CA ASP A 45 -3.22 -12.10 1.04
C ASP A 45 -1.73 -11.99 0.66
N PHE A 46 -1.34 -10.92 -0.02
CA PHE A 46 0.06 -10.61 -0.32
C PHE A 46 0.89 -10.43 0.96
N THR A 47 0.42 -9.63 1.92
CA THR A 47 1.13 -9.43 3.20
C THR A 47 1.16 -10.71 4.03
N LEU A 48 0.12 -11.54 3.94
CA LEU A 48 0.08 -12.85 4.58
C LEU A 48 1.16 -13.79 4.03
N GLN A 49 1.47 -13.71 2.74
CA GLN A 49 2.48 -14.53 2.06
C GLN A 49 3.93 -14.10 2.36
N LEU A 50 4.14 -12.88 2.90
CA LEU A 50 5.47 -12.47 3.32
C LEU A 50 6.04 -13.44 4.37
N PRO A 51 7.35 -13.81 4.26
CA PRO A 51 7.99 -14.67 5.27
C PRO A 51 7.76 -14.13 6.67
N PRO A 52 7.41 -14.95 7.66
CA PRO A 52 7.12 -14.49 9.02
C PRO A 52 8.22 -13.64 9.64
N LYS A 53 9.49 -13.94 9.35
CA LYS A 53 10.65 -13.17 9.82
C LYS A 53 10.66 -11.73 9.22
N VAL A 54 10.31 -11.61 7.95
CA VAL A 54 10.23 -10.32 7.26
C VAL A 54 9.09 -9.49 7.83
N ARG A 55 7.92 -10.10 8.01
CA ARG A 55 6.77 -9.44 8.63
C ARG A 55 7.07 -9.00 10.06
N ALA A 56 7.67 -9.88 10.86
CA ALA A 56 8.07 -9.57 12.24
C ALA A 56 9.19 -8.52 12.37
N SER A 57 9.94 -8.26 11.29
CA SER A 57 10.98 -7.21 11.29
C SER A 57 10.40 -5.79 11.20
N LEU A 58 9.15 -5.66 10.74
CA LEU A 58 8.44 -4.38 10.67
C LEU A 58 7.87 -4.03 12.04
N GLN A 59 8.71 -3.51 12.93
CA GLN A 59 8.35 -3.08 14.28
C GLN A 59 8.42 -1.57 14.41
N ALA A 60 7.55 -1.00 15.24
CA ALA A 60 7.55 0.42 15.53
C ALA A 60 8.92 0.87 16.09
N GLY A 61 9.46 1.93 15.52
CA GLY A 61 10.75 2.52 15.92
C GLY A 61 11.97 1.84 15.30
N SER A 62 11.82 0.71 14.59
CA SER A 62 12.94 0.03 13.93
C SER A 62 13.39 0.73 12.65
N PHE A 63 12.51 1.49 12.01
CA PHE A 63 12.71 2.09 10.69
C PHE A 63 13.17 1.09 9.64
N ASN A 64 12.70 -0.14 9.77
CA ASN A 64 12.90 -1.19 8.79
C ASN A 64 11.96 -1.00 7.60
N VAL A 65 12.45 -1.38 6.42
CA VAL A 65 11.68 -1.32 5.19
C VAL A 65 11.79 -2.63 4.42
N VAL A 66 10.69 -3.04 3.82
CA VAL A 66 10.62 -4.19 2.91
C VAL A 66 10.33 -3.65 1.52
N LEU A 67 11.18 -3.96 0.55
CA LEU A 67 11.13 -3.43 -0.80
C LEU A 67 10.61 -4.47 -1.78
N GLY A 68 9.93 -4.02 -2.83
CA GLY A 68 9.66 -4.86 -3.98
C GLY A 68 10.95 -5.27 -4.71
N GLY A 69 10.96 -6.46 -5.30
CA GLY A 69 12.14 -7.06 -5.90
C GLY A 69 12.74 -6.21 -7.03
N GLU A 70 11.89 -5.68 -7.91
CA GLU A 70 12.32 -4.82 -9.01
C GLU A 70 12.88 -3.47 -8.51
N LEU A 71 12.27 -2.91 -7.45
CA LEU A 71 12.78 -1.69 -6.82
C LEU A 71 14.14 -1.93 -6.17
N ALA A 72 14.31 -3.02 -5.45
CA ALA A 72 15.57 -3.39 -4.84
C ALA A 72 16.67 -3.64 -5.89
N LEU A 73 16.33 -4.32 -6.98
CA LEU A 73 17.24 -4.56 -8.12
C LEU A 73 17.67 -3.24 -8.77
N ALA A 74 16.70 -2.36 -9.05
CA ALA A 74 16.97 -1.06 -9.68
C ALA A 74 17.83 -0.11 -8.83
N MET A 75 17.82 -0.29 -7.50
CA MET A 75 18.65 0.45 -6.55
C MET A 75 19.95 -0.30 -6.20
N GLY A 76 20.13 -1.53 -6.65
CA GLY A 76 21.27 -2.39 -6.32
C GLY A 76 21.37 -2.70 -4.81
N VAL A 77 20.25 -2.77 -4.09
CA VAL A 77 20.22 -3.00 -2.63
C VAL A 77 19.90 -4.44 -2.30
N GLN A 78 20.40 -4.90 -1.15
CA GLN A 78 20.16 -6.20 -0.58
C GLN A 78 19.62 -6.08 0.85
N VAL A 79 19.11 -7.19 1.38
CA VAL A 79 18.69 -7.25 2.79
C VAL A 79 19.88 -6.96 3.71
N GLY A 80 19.69 -6.04 4.64
CA GLY A 80 20.73 -5.51 5.54
C GLY A 80 21.32 -4.17 5.11
N ASP A 81 21.13 -3.75 3.87
CA ASP A 81 21.63 -2.46 3.39
C ASP A 81 20.85 -1.29 4.00
N ARG A 82 21.51 -0.14 4.07
CA ARG A 82 20.91 1.13 4.49
C ARG A 82 20.60 2.00 3.29
N ILE A 83 19.38 2.53 3.27
CA ILE A 83 18.91 3.47 2.26
C ILE A 83 18.40 4.73 2.93
N THR A 84 18.35 5.83 2.19
CA THR A 84 17.83 7.10 2.68
C THR A 84 16.45 7.36 2.04
N LEU A 85 15.43 7.52 2.87
CA LEU A 85 14.14 8.03 2.45
C LEU A 85 14.17 9.54 2.44
N ILE A 86 13.72 10.13 1.33
CA ILE A 86 13.61 11.58 1.10
C ILE A 86 12.13 11.89 0.94
N SER A 87 11.55 12.52 1.95
CA SER A 87 10.14 12.94 1.90
C SER A 87 10.02 14.30 1.21
N PRO A 88 9.13 14.45 0.20
CA PRO A 88 8.91 15.73 -0.46
C PRO A 88 8.28 16.79 0.46
N GLY A 89 7.57 16.38 1.51
CA GLY A 89 7.02 17.26 2.54
C GLY A 89 8.11 17.81 3.43
N GLY A 90 8.82 18.85 2.97
CA GLY A 90 9.94 19.46 3.68
C GLY A 90 9.56 20.41 4.79
N GLN A 91 10.55 20.90 5.50
CA GLN A 91 10.42 22.02 6.43
C GLN A 91 10.65 23.32 5.67
N VAL A 92 9.68 24.23 5.72
CA VAL A 92 9.85 25.57 5.15
C VAL A 92 10.83 26.35 6.02
N THR A 93 11.92 26.80 5.42
CA THR A 93 12.92 27.65 6.05
C THR A 93 13.07 28.94 5.25
N PRO A 94 13.65 30.00 5.82
CA PRO A 94 13.95 31.22 5.07
C PRO A 94 14.81 31.01 3.83
N ALA A 95 15.59 29.91 3.81
CA ALA A 95 16.44 29.51 2.67
C ALA A 95 15.74 28.59 1.65
N GLY A 96 14.45 28.27 1.87
CA GLY A 96 13.68 27.37 0.99
C GLY A 96 13.13 26.15 1.73
N VAL A 97 12.56 25.20 0.97
CA VAL A 97 12.01 23.95 1.50
C VAL A 97 13.12 22.92 1.58
N LEU A 98 13.47 22.50 2.80
CA LEU A 98 14.43 21.42 3.03
C LEU A 98 13.69 20.08 3.11
N PRO A 99 13.99 19.10 2.24
CA PRO A 99 13.38 17.77 2.31
C PRO A 99 13.78 17.07 3.62
N ARG A 100 12.91 16.21 4.12
CA ARG A 100 13.23 15.37 5.28
C ARG A 100 13.93 14.12 4.83
N LEU A 101 15.03 13.84 5.48
CA LEU A 101 15.84 12.66 5.24
C LEU A 101 15.71 11.70 6.43
N LYS A 102 15.46 10.42 6.16
CA LYS A 102 15.47 9.37 7.17
C LYS A 102 16.19 8.15 6.66
N GLN A 103 17.13 7.64 7.45
CA GLN A 103 17.82 6.40 7.15
C GLN A 103 16.92 5.21 7.51
N LEU A 104 16.79 4.27 6.59
CA LEU A 104 16.02 3.02 6.73
C LEU A 104 16.97 1.83 6.53
N THR A 105 16.64 0.70 7.15
CA THR A 105 17.34 -0.57 6.92
C THR A 105 16.43 -1.50 6.12
N VAL A 106 16.94 -2.06 5.02
CA VAL A 106 16.23 -3.05 4.21
C VAL A 106 16.18 -4.36 4.99
N SER A 107 15.02 -4.73 5.51
CA SER A 107 14.84 -5.94 6.31
C SER A 107 14.27 -7.12 5.51
N GLY A 108 13.83 -6.86 4.28
CA GLY A 108 13.30 -7.88 3.39
C GLY A 108 13.08 -7.35 1.98
N ILE A 109 12.96 -8.29 1.05
CA ILE A 109 12.58 -8.04 -0.33
C ILE A 109 11.45 -8.99 -0.65
N PHE A 110 10.42 -8.52 -1.33
CA PHE A 110 9.27 -9.32 -1.74
C PHE A 110 9.11 -9.36 -3.26
N ASP A 111 8.46 -10.39 -3.72
CA ASP A 111 7.98 -10.53 -5.08
C ASP A 111 6.47 -10.82 -5.02
N SER A 112 5.68 -9.91 -5.58
CA SER A 112 4.22 -10.04 -5.60
C SER A 112 3.70 -10.70 -6.88
N GLY A 113 4.57 -10.91 -7.87
CA GLY A 113 4.21 -11.31 -9.23
C GLY A 113 3.55 -10.18 -10.05
N HIS A 114 3.52 -8.97 -9.54
CA HIS A 114 3.00 -7.78 -10.21
C HIS A 114 4.08 -6.72 -10.33
N TYR A 115 4.62 -6.55 -11.52
CA TYR A 115 5.73 -5.64 -11.79
C TYR A 115 5.53 -4.23 -11.21
N GLU A 116 4.32 -3.66 -11.34
CA GLU A 116 4.04 -2.31 -10.83
C GLU A 116 4.24 -2.19 -9.32
N TYR A 117 3.80 -3.21 -8.56
CA TYR A 117 4.03 -3.25 -7.11
C TYR A 117 5.49 -3.51 -6.80
N ASP A 118 6.10 -4.45 -7.49
CA ASP A 118 7.49 -4.85 -7.23
C ASP A 118 8.49 -3.75 -7.60
N ALA A 119 8.13 -2.88 -8.57
CA ALA A 119 8.96 -1.75 -9.00
C ALA A 119 8.77 -0.47 -8.16
N THR A 120 7.70 -0.35 -7.38
CA THR A 120 7.38 0.93 -6.74
C THR A 120 7.06 0.86 -5.26
N LEU A 121 6.68 -0.31 -4.72
CA LEU A 121 6.17 -0.41 -3.36
C LEU A 121 7.28 -0.65 -2.34
N ALA A 122 7.25 0.14 -1.27
CA ALA A 122 8.07 -0.02 -0.07
C ALA A 122 7.16 -0.12 1.16
N LEU A 123 7.27 -1.19 1.93
CA LEU A 123 6.48 -1.41 3.14
C LEU A 123 7.29 -1.10 4.39
N MET A 124 6.68 -0.44 5.36
CA MET A 124 7.27 -0.17 6.67
C MET A 124 6.21 -0.20 7.77
N HIS A 125 6.61 -0.09 9.02
CA HIS A 125 5.64 -0.02 10.12
C HIS A 125 4.84 1.30 10.06
N LEU A 126 3.54 1.22 10.41
CA LEU A 126 2.61 2.35 10.36
C LEU A 126 3.11 3.57 11.14
N GLU A 127 3.52 3.37 12.40
CA GLU A 127 4.01 4.46 13.24
C GLU A 127 5.28 5.11 12.69
N ASP A 128 6.19 4.33 12.10
CA ASP A 128 7.41 4.87 11.51
C ASP A 128 7.10 5.73 10.30
N ALA A 129 6.15 5.30 9.45
CA ALA A 129 5.66 6.10 8.35
C ALA A 129 5.01 7.40 8.86
N GLN A 130 4.15 7.33 9.88
CA GLN A 130 3.54 8.52 10.48
C GLN A 130 4.58 9.51 10.99
N ARG A 131 5.63 9.03 11.68
CA ARG A 131 6.72 9.86 12.18
C ARG A 131 7.51 10.53 11.05
N ILE A 132 7.85 9.79 9.99
CA ILE A 132 8.62 10.31 8.85
C ILE A 132 7.81 11.37 8.09
N PHE A 133 6.56 11.06 7.77
CA PHE A 133 5.71 11.95 6.98
C PHE A 133 4.99 13.01 7.83
N ARG A 134 5.09 12.93 9.17
CA ARG A 134 4.41 13.81 10.14
C ARG A 134 2.90 13.87 9.90
N VAL A 135 2.30 12.71 9.73
CA VAL A 135 0.85 12.55 9.61
C VAL A 135 0.32 11.95 10.92
N GLU A 136 -0.65 12.64 11.54
CA GLU A 136 -1.22 12.21 12.82
C GLU A 136 -2.23 11.08 12.67
N ALA A 137 -2.89 11.01 11.50
CA ALA A 137 -3.90 10.02 11.19
C ALA A 137 -3.48 9.14 10.00
N PRO A 138 -3.98 7.89 9.93
CA PRO A 138 -3.83 7.05 8.75
C PRO A 138 -4.41 7.72 7.50
N SER A 139 -3.78 7.50 6.34
CA SER A 139 -4.28 7.98 5.04
C SER A 139 -5.60 7.30 4.64
N GLY A 140 -5.84 6.11 5.18
CA GLY A 140 -7.04 5.33 4.93
C GLY A 140 -7.09 4.04 5.73
N ILE A 141 -8.20 3.34 5.55
CA ILE A 141 -8.43 2.02 6.13
C ILE A 141 -8.75 1.06 4.98
N ARG A 142 -8.00 -0.04 4.88
CA ARG A 142 -8.29 -1.13 3.97
C ARG A 142 -9.25 -2.09 4.65
N LEU A 143 -10.25 -2.54 3.91
CA LEU A 143 -11.26 -3.47 4.39
C LEU A 143 -11.22 -4.76 3.58
N LYS A 144 -11.36 -5.88 4.25
CA LYS A 144 -11.67 -7.18 3.65
C LYS A 144 -13.14 -7.48 3.87
N ILE A 145 -13.86 -7.74 2.80
CA ILE A 145 -15.28 -8.10 2.83
C ILE A 145 -15.45 -9.60 2.58
N GLN A 146 -16.55 -10.16 3.03
CA GLN A 146 -16.83 -11.59 2.91
C GLN A 146 -17.07 -12.00 1.45
N HIS A 147 -17.87 -11.22 0.72
CA HIS A 147 -18.22 -11.51 -0.66
C HIS A 147 -17.69 -10.42 -1.60
N ILE A 148 -16.71 -10.76 -2.43
CA ILE A 148 -16.04 -9.82 -3.32
C ILE A 148 -17.00 -9.15 -4.34
N ASN A 149 -18.08 -9.85 -4.72
CA ASN A 149 -19.09 -9.34 -5.65
C ASN A 149 -19.93 -8.22 -5.06
N ASP A 150 -20.03 -8.14 -3.73
CA ASP A 150 -20.83 -7.15 -3.00
C ASP A 150 -20.04 -5.87 -2.68
N ALA A 151 -18.79 -5.79 -3.15
CA ALA A 151 -17.91 -4.66 -2.87
C ALA A 151 -18.54 -3.29 -3.22
N ARG A 152 -19.35 -3.26 -4.27
CA ARG A 152 -20.01 -2.01 -4.72
C ARG A 152 -21.17 -1.60 -3.81
N SER A 153 -22.03 -2.55 -3.39
CA SER A 153 -23.14 -2.28 -2.46
C SER A 153 -22.61 -1.92 -1.08
N VAL A 154 -21.64 -2.69 -0.57
CA VAL A 154 -20.98 -2.41 0.71
C VAL A 154 -20.29 -1.03 0.69
N ALA A 155 -19.63 -0.65 -0.40
CA ALA A 155 -19.03 0.67 -0.53
C ALA A 155 -20.07 1.79 -0.47
N TYR A 156 -21.23 1.59 -1.09
CA TYR A 156 -22.33 2.56 -1.03
C TYR A 156 -22.90 2.68 0.37
N GLU A 157 -23.16 1.56 1.06
CA GLU A 157 -23.68 1.52 2.42
C GLU A 157 -22.72 2.16 3.42
N LEU A 158 -21.41 1.85 3.30
CA LEU A 158 -20.37 2.47 4.13
C LEU A 158 -20.24 3.97 3.87
N SER A 159 -20.37 4.42 2.62
CA SER A 159 -20.34 5.84 2.29
C SER A 159 -21.52 6.59 2.93
N ALA A 160 -22.71 5.99 2.92
CA ALA A 160 -23.90 6.53 3.57
C ALA A 160 -23.73 6.57 5.11
N LEU A 161 -23.21 5.48 5.69
CA LEU A 161 -22.96 5.36 7.14
C LEU A 161 -21.96 6.40 7.66
N LEU A 162 -20.98 6.78 6.82
CA LEU A 162 -19.91 7.72 7.15
C LEU A 162 -20.26 9.18 6.79
N GLY A 163 -21.48 9.42 6.31
CA GLY A 163 -21.97 10.79 6.05
C GLY A 163 -21.22 11.54 4.95
N GLY A 164 -20.48 10.85 4.09
CA GLY A 164 -19.69 11.44 3.01
C GLY A 164 -18.39 12.13 3.44
N GLU A 165 -18.00 12.05 4.71
CA GLU A 165 -16.76 12.64 5.23
C GLU A 165 -15.49 11.94 4.69
N VAL A 166 -15.64 10.70 4.21
CA VAL A 166 -14.54 9.90 3.64
C VAL A 166 -14.91 9.34 2.27
N ILE A 167 -13.90 9.19 1.43
CA ILE A 167 -14.07 8.59 0.10
C ILE A 167 -13.95 7.07 0.25
N VAL A 168 -15.06 6.36 0.04
CA VAL A 168 -15.06 4.90 -0.03
C VAL A 168 -14.79 4.47 -1.48
N ARG A 169 -13.77 3.65 -1.68
CA ARG A 169 -13.39 3.11 -3.00
C ARG A 169 -13.47 1.60 -2.98
N ASP A 170 -14.17 1.05 -3.94
CA ASP A 170 -14.18 -0.39 -4.19
C ASP A 170 -13.16 -0.77 -5.28
N TRP A 171 -12.78 -2.02 -5.31
CA TRP A 171 -11.81 -2.55 -6.27
C TRP A 171 -12.26 -2.47 -7.73
N THR A 172 -13.58 -2.46 -7.98
CA THR A 172 -14.12 -2.38 -9.36
C THR A 172 -13.92 -1.00 -9.97
N ARG A 173 -13.95 0.06 -9.14
CA ARG A 173 -13.62 1.42 -9.57
C ARG A 173 -12.13 1.60 -9.83
N GLN A 174 -11.29 0.97 -9.03
CA GLN A 174 -9.83 1.05 -9.16
C GLN A 174 -9.35 0.34 -10.43
N ASN A 175 -10.03 -0.77 -10.83
CA ASN A 175 -9.70 -1.58 -12.00
C ASN A 175 -10.75 -1.46 -13.11
N ARG A 176 -11.34 -0.30 -13.28
CA ARG A 176 -12.48 -0.05 -14.18
C ARG A 176 -12.21 -0.49 -15.63
N THR A 177 -11.03 -0.19 -16.15
CA THR A 177 -10.64 -0.53 -17.53
C THR A 177 -10.52 -2.04 -17.71
N TRP A 178 -9.91 -2.73 -16.76
CA TRP A 178 -9.78 -4.19 -16.78
C TRP A 178 -11.15 -4.88 -16.66
N PHE A 179 -11.99 -4.38 -15.76
CA PHE A 179 -13.33 -4.91 -15.58
C PHE A 179 -14.22 -4.73 -16.83
N ALA A 180 -14.11 -3.58 -17.50
CA ALA A 180 -14.79 -3.33 -18.76
C ALA A 180 -14.32 -4.30 -19.86
N ALA A 181 -13.03 -4.57 -19.96
CA ALA A 181 -12.47 -5.53 -20.93
C ALA A 181 -13.00 -6.95 -20.69
N VAL A 182 -13.03 -7.42 -19.44
CA VAL A 182 -13.60 -8.75 -19.09
C VAL A 182 -15.09 -8.85 -19.41
N GLN A 183 -15.86 -7.77 -19.22
CA GLN A 183 -17.28 -7.77 -19.58
C GLN A 183 -17.52 -7.85 -21.09
N VAL A 184 -16.67 -7.17 -21.87
CA VAL A 184 -16.71 -7.27 -23.35
C VAL A 184 -16.36 -8.69 -23.80
N GLU A 185 -15.30 -9.28 -23.23
CA GLU A 185 -14.88 -10.64 -23.53
C GLU A 185 -15.98 -11.67 -23.22
N LYS A 186 -16.62 -11.58 -22.05
CA LYS A 186 -17.77 -12.45 -21.71
C LYS A 186 -18.92 -12.32 -22.70
N ARG A 187 -19.24 -11.10 -23.15
CA ARG A 187 -20.28 -10.88 -24.17
C ARG A 187 -19.90 -11.51 -25.52
N MET A 188 -18.65 -11.34 -25.94
CA MET A 188 -18.16 -11.94 -27.18
C MET A 188 -18.18 -13.47 -27.12
N MET A 189 -17.73 -14.05 -26.00
CA MET A 189 -17.81 -15.51 -25.79
C MET A 189 -19.26 -16.04 -25.83
N PHE A 190 -20.18 -15.30 -25.21
CA PHE A 190 -21.60 -15.67 -25.24
C PHE A 190 -22.17 -15.66 -26.67
N ILE A 191 -21.83 -14.64 -27.47
CA ILE A 191 -22.28 -14.57 -28.89
C ILE A 191 -21.68 -15.73 -29.72
N ILE A 192 -20.41 -16.06 -29.51
CA ILE A 192 -19.73 -17.14 -30.23
C ILE A 192 -20.32 -18.50 -29.86
N LEU A 193 -20.72 -18.71 -28.61
CA LEU A 193 -21.31 -19.98 -28.12
C LEU A 193 -22.79 -20.17 -28.51
N THR A 194 -23.49 -19.07 -28.88
CA THR A 194 -24.91 -19.10 -29.26
C THR A 194 -25.13 -19.09 -30.76
N LEU A 195 -24.10 -18.93 -31.58
CA LEU A 195 -24.09 -19.11 -33.04
C LEU A 195 -23.68 -20.51 -33.43
#